data_039676d1720559b5efb9acfb2dc064da
#
_entry.id   039676d1720559b5efb9acfb2dc064da
#
_cell.length_a   1.000
_cell.length_b   1.000
_cell.length_c   1.000
_cell.angle_alpha   90.00
_cell.angle_beta   90.00
_cell.angle_gamma   90.00
#
_symmetry.space_group_name_H-M   'P 1'
#
loop_
_entity.id
_entity.type
_entity.pdbx_description
1 polymer ?
#
loop_
_entity_poly.entity_id
_entity_poly.type
_entity_poly.pdbx_seq_one_letter_code
_entity_poly.pdbx_strand_id
1 'polypeptide(L)'
;MSYLSQINDSSGSLGDFSAIRRPVEAVTNASAVTRTLHEEESGTLFYLDLSAVDNDIAFTLPEVSNAKGVFYDFTYIVNSDDDADFSLTTGDNSVDIYGYMVAGAANSTVDDVDGLSKITIDGSVSQATKGLRMSVVSDGTSWHLSGYVPVAIGTVVVVESASA
;
A
#
# COMPACT_ATOMS: atom_id res chain seq x y z
N MET A 1 11.69 -13.75 21.69
CA MET A 1 10.54 -14.08 22.58
C MET A 1 9.40 -14.54 21.71
N SER A 2 8.74 -15.65 22.05
CA SER A 2 7.62 -16.16 21.25
C SER A 2 6.44 -15.19 21.34
N TYR A 3 5.87 -14.81 20.21
CA TYR A 3 4.67 -13.96 20.10
C TYR A 3 3.48 -14.49 20.94
N LEU A 4 3.44 -15.79 21.16
CA LEU A 4 2.43 -16.45 21.98
C LEU A 4 2.56 -16.21 23.48
N SER A 5 3.72 -15.73 23.98
CA SER A 5 3.89 -15.47 25.40
C SER A 5 3.29 -14.13 25.87
N GLN A 6 2.91 -13.26 24.94
CA GLN A 6 2.25 -11.98 25.25
C GLN A 6 0.72 -12.07 25.31
N ILE A 7 0.15 -13.19 24.87
CA ILE A 7 -1.31 -13.41 24.85
C ILE A 7 -1.80 -14.03 26.16
N ASN A 8 -0.89 -14.52 26.98
CA ASN A 8 -1.22 -15.10 28.27
C ASN A 8 -1.15 -14.00 29.36
N ASP A 9 -2.28 -13.34 29.58
CA ASP A 9 -2.39 -12.55 30.80
C ASP A 9 -2.40 -13.48 32.02
N SER A 10 -2.06 -12.95 33.16
CA SER A 10 -1.97 -13.68 34.42
C SER A 10 -3.28 -14.34 34.90
N SER A 11 -4.37 -14.24 34.15
CA SER A 11 -5.68 -14.81 34.46
C SER A 11 -5.92 -16.16 33.77
N GLY A 12 -5.02 -16.59 32.86
CA GLY A 12 -5.18 -17.85 32.10
C GLY A 12 -6.37 -17.86 31.16
N SER A 13 -7.01 -16.75 30.98
CA SER A 13 -8.01 -16.52 29.94
C SER A 13 -7.28 -16.33 28.61
N LEU A 14 -7.74 -16.99 27.54
CA LEU A 14 -7.41 -16.58 26.17
C LEU A 14 -7.76 -15.10 26.08
N GLY A 15 -6.72 -14.26 26.07
CA GLY A 15 -6.86 -12.82 26.09
C GLY A 15 -7.90 -12.37 25.10
N ASP A 16 -8.64 -11.37 25.45
CA ASP A 16 -9.69 -10.82 24.59
C ASP A 16 -9.14 -10.52 23.20
N PHE A 17 -9.38 -11.41 22.23
CA PHE A 17 -8.99 -11.23 20.84
C PHE A 17 -9.55 -9.94 20.22
N SER A 18 -10.55 -9.33 20.88
CA SER A 18 -11.05 -8.00 20.50
C SER A 18 -10.03 -6.89 20.69
N ALA A 19 -8.99 -7.12 21.48
CA ALA A 19 -7.91 -6.15 21.71
C ALA A 19 -6.79 -6.23 20.64
N ILE A 20 -6.72 -7.29 19.83
CA ILE A 20 -5.74 -7.41 18.75
C ILE A 20 -6.28 -6.65 17.53
N ARG A 21 -6.20 -5.34 17.58
CA ARG A 21 -6.48 -4.50 16.42
C ARG A 21 -5.17 -4.28 15.66
N ARG A 22 -5.24 -4.39 14.33
CA ARG A 22 -4.11 -3.95 13.51
C ARG A 22 -3.89 -2.45 13.68
N PRO A 23 -2.65 -1.95 13.63
CA PRO A 23 -2.40 -0.52 13.59
C PRO A 23 -3.11 0.12 12.39
N VAL A 24 -3.70 1.29 12.61
CA VAL A 24 -4.35 2.07 11.55
C VAL A 24 -3.79 3.48 11.61
N GLU A 25 -3.35 3.99 10.48
CA GLU A 25 -2.87 5.34 10.34
C GLU A 25 -3.63 6.07 9.22
N ALA A 26 -4.11 7.27 9.50
CA ALA A 26 -4.72 8.14 8.50
C ALA A 26 -3.67 9.09 7.96
N VAL A 27 -3.50 9.12 6.64
CA VAL A 27 -2.57 9.98 5.92
C VAL A 27 -3.37 10.87 4.99
N THR A 28 -3.26 12.18 5.17
CA THR A 28 -3.94 13.18 4.34
C THR A 28 -2.93 13.99 3.55
N ASN A 29 -3.27 14.31 2.31
CA ASN A 29 -2.46 15.14 1.42
C ASN A 29 -2.71 16.65 1.56
N ALA A 30 -3.09 17.14 2.74
CA ALA A 30 -3.21 18.59 2.99
C ALA A 30 -1.93 19.38 2.61
N SER A 31 -0.80 18.70 2.51
CA SER A 31 0.44 19.08 1.84
C SER A 31 1.06 17.80 1.26
N ALA A 32 1.96 17.93 0.28
CA ALA A 32 2.67 16.76 -0.28
C ALA A 32 3.35 15.95 0.83
N VAL A 33 3.13 14.65 0.83
CA VAL A 33 3.66 13.72 1.83
C VAL A 33 4.72 12.84 1.19
N THR A 34 5.93 12.87 1.72
CA THR A 34 6.99 11.90 1.35
C THR A 34 7.46 11.21 2.61
N ARG A 35 7.42 9.87 2.62
CA ARG A 35 7.73 9.08 3.81
C ARG A 35 8.37 7.75 3.45
N THR A 36 9.40 7.37 4.19
CA THR A 36 9.92 6.00 4.19
C THR A 36 9.21 5.20 5.28
N LEU A 37 8.68 4.04 4.92
CA LEU A 37 8.09 3.08 5.85
C LEU A 37 9.21 2.27 6.51
N HIS A 38 8.97 1.83 7.74
CA HIS A 38 9.92 1.02 8.52
C HIS A 38 9.34 -0.36 8.84
N GLU A 39 10.20 -1.35 9.05
CA GLU A 39 9.82 -2.74 9.31
C GLU A 39 8.93 -2.87 10.57
N GLU A 40 9.13 -1.99 11.55
CA GLU A 40 8.34 -1.94 12.80
C GLU A 40 6.88 -1.53 12.56
N GLU A 41 6.60 -0.91 11.42
CA GLU A 41 5.25 -0.51 11.01
C GLU A 41 4.51 -1.65 10.28
N SER A 42 5.12 -2.83 10.18
CA SER A 42 4.51 -4.00 9.55
C SER A 42 3.12 -4.30 10.11
N GLY A 43 2.19 -4.59 9.23
CA GLY A 43 0.80 -4.83 9.58
C GLY A 43 -0.08 -3.58 9.64
N THR A 44 0.49 -2.39 9.44
CA THR A 44 -0.28 -1.15 9.43
C THR A 44 -1.21 -1.07 8.22
N LEU A 45 -2.44 -0.62 8.48
CA LEU A 45 -3.39 -0.20 7.47
C LEU A 45 -3.35 1.32 7.34
N PHE A 46 -2.93 1.80 6.18
CA PHE A 46 -2.92 3.22 5.85
C PHE A 46 -4.24 3.62 5.19
N TYR A 47 -4.96 4.54 5.82
CA TYR A 47 -6.11 5.22 5.23
C TYR A 47 -5.62 6.47 4.50
N LEU A 48 -5.71 6.44 3.16
CA LEU A 48 -5.24 7.53 2.31
C LEU A 48 -6.38 8.47 1.97
N ASP A 49 -6.16 9.75 2.24
CA ASP A 49 -7.04 10.86 1.85
C ASP A 49 -6.27 11.77 0.89
N LEU A 50 -6.58 11.66 -0.40
CA LEU A 50 -5.97 12.44 -1.50
C LEU A 50 -6.94 13.49 -2.04
N SER A 51 -7.80 14.05 -1.20
CA SER A 51 -8.81 15.03 -1.62
C SER A 51 -8.28 16.45 -1.81
N ALA A 52 -7.04 16.74 -1.41
CA ALA A 52 -6.44 18.05 -1.64
C ALA A 52 -5.78 18.13 -3.01
N VAL A 53 -5.99 19.26 -3.68
CA VAL A 53 -5.52 19.53 -5.05
C VAL A 53 -3.99 19.55 -5.11
N ASP A 54 -3.42 18.94 -6.13
CA ASP A 54 -2.00 18.99 -6.50
C ASP A 54 -1.01 18.51 -5.42
N ASN A 55 -1.45 17.72 -4.45
CA ASN A 55 -0.58 17.22 -3.40
C ASN A 55 -0.50 15.70 -3.41
N ASP A 56 0.67 15.16 -3.67
CA ASP A 56 0.91 13.73 -3.74
C ASP A 56 1.18 13.10 -2.38
N ILE A 57 0.91 11.79 -2.28
CA ILE A 57 1.41 10.93 -1.22
C ILE A 57 2.40 9.94 -1.83
N ALA A 58 3.66 10.02 -1.40
CA ALA A 58 4.73 9.16 -1.86
C ALA A 58 5.32 8.35 -0.69
N PHE A 59 5.20 7.03 -0.74
CA PHE A 59 5.82 6.14 0.22
C PHE A 59 6.98 5.37 -0.39
N THR A 60 8.04 5.22 0.41
CA THR A 60 9.16 4.34 0.08
C THR A 60 9.13 3.14 1.01
N LEU A 61 9.12 1.93 0.45
CA LEU A 61 9.20 0.67 1.19
C LEU A 61 10.58 0.51 1.83
N PRO A 62 10.71 -0.23 2.94
CA PRO A 62 12.00 -0.57 3.52
C PRO A 62 12.87 -1.37 2.54
N GLU A 63 14.16 -1.47 2.85
CA GLU A 63 15.04 -2.39 2.13
C GLU A 63 14.54 -3.84 2.25
N VAL A 64 14.34 -4.51 1.13
CA VAL A 64 13.73 -5.84 1.08
C VAL A 64 14.53 -6.89 1.87
N SER A 65 15.86 -6.76 1.91
CA SER A 65 16.74 -7.69 2.64
C SER A 65 16.46 -7.75 4.15
N ASN A 66 15.94 -6.66 4.70
CA ASN A 66 15.58 -6.53 6.11
C ASN A 66 14.08 -6.78 6.37
N ALA A 67 13.29 -6.82 5.31
CA ALA A 67 11.83 -6.74 5.38
C ALA A 67 11.11 -8.09 5.19
N LYS A 68 11.79 -9.23 5.34
CA LYS A 68 11.14 -10.53 5.12
C LYS A 68 9.92 -10.74 6.01
N GLY A 69 8.74 -10.92 5.38
CA GLY A 69 7.46 -11.08 6.06
C GLY A 69 6.81 -9.75 6.49
N VAL A 70 7.45 -8.63 6.23
CA VAL A 70 6.87 -7.29 6.42
C VAL A 70 5.77 -7.08 5.39
N PHE A 71 4.66 -6.48 5.83
CA PHE A 71 3.55 -6.17 4.94
C PHE A 71 2.85 -4.87 5.34
N TYR A 72 2.26 -4.21 4.36
CA TYR A 72 1.46 -3.00 4.54
C TYR A 72 0.20 -3.08 3.70
N ASP A 73 -0.87 -2.46 4.20
CA ASP A 73 -2.12 -2.33 3.46
C ASP A 73 -2.48 -0.85 3.32
N PHE A 74 -3.02 -0.52 2.15
CA PHE A 74 -3.44 0.83 1.81
C PHE A 74 -4.89 0.82 1.35
N THR A 75 -5.65 1.83 1.73
CA THR A 75 -7.01 2.00 1.22
C THR A 75 -7.37 3.48 1.10
N TYR A 76 -7.99 3.83 -0.01
CA TYR A 76 -8.52 5.17 -0.21
C TYR A 76 -9.86 5.31 0.50
N ILE A 77 -9.96 6.30 1.39
CA ILE A 77 -11.18 6.60 2.14
C ILE A 77 -12.03 7.69 1.49
N VAL A 78 -11.45 8.43 0.56
CA VAL A 78 -12.11 9.45 -0.28
C VAL A 78 -11.76 9.21 -1.74
N ASN A 79 -12.46 9.87 -2.67
CA ASN A 79 -11.99 9.95 -4.05
C ASN A 79 -10.76 10.87 -4.08
N SER A 80 -9.74 10.50 -4.88
CA SER A 80 -8.62 11.41 -5.13
C SER A 80 -9.10 12.65 -5.89
N ASP A 81 -8.40 13.74 -5.68
CA ASP A 81 -8.48 14.90 -6.59
C ASP A 81 -7.84 14.55 -7.94
N ASP A 82 -8.18 15.34 -8.98
CA ASP A 82 -7.80 15.06 -10.36
C ASP A 82 -6.28 15.01 -10.60
N ASP A 83 -5.47 15.68 -9.76
CA ASP A 83 -4.02 15.79 -9.92
C ASP A 83 -3.23 15.25 -8.72
N ALA A 84 -3.87 14.54 -7.79
CA ALA A 84 -3.22 14.00 -6.60
C ALA A 84 -2.87 12.51 -6.77
N ASP A 85 -1.59 12.20 -6.83
CA ASP A 85 -1.08 10.86 -7.02
C ASP A 85 -0.71 10.17 -5.69
N PHE A 86 -0.90 8.86 -5.67
CA PHE A 86 -0.27 7.99 -4.67
C PHE A 86 0.83 7.17 -5.34
N SER A 87 2.03 7.23 -4.80
CA SER A 87 3.13 6.40 -5.29
C SER A 87 3.75 5.53 -4.19
N LEU A 88 4.17 4.34 -4.60
CA LEU A 88 4.88 3.38 -3.76
C LEU A 88 6.17 2.98 -4.48
N THR A 89 7.32 3.26 -3.86
CA THR A 89 8.65 3.01 -4.43
C THR A 89 9.39 2.01 -3.55
N THR A 90 10.21 1.13 -4.13
CA THR A 90 11.12 0.28 -3.36
C THR A 90 12.25 1.10 -2.78
N GLY A 91 12.74 0.73 -1.59
CA GLY A 91 13.87 1.41 -0.94
C GLY A 91 15.21 1.21 -1.66
N ASP A 92 15.29 0.20 -2.51
CA ASP A 92 16.42 -0.11 -3.38
C ASP A 92 15.92 -0.20 -4.82
N ASN A 93 16.44 0.62 -5.71
CA ASN A 93 16.06 0.65 -7.13
C ASN A 93 16.39 -0.66 -7.89
N SER A 94 17.14 -1.56 -7.29
CA SER A 94 17.44 -2.90 -7.83
C SER A 94 16.43 -3.97 -7.41
N VAL A 95 15.44 -3.61 -6.59
CA VAL A 95 14.43 -4.53 -6.07
C VAL A 95 13.09 -4.28 -6.75
N ASP A 96 12.51 -5.35 -7.22
CA ASP A 96 11.29 -5.32 -8.00
C ASP A 96 10.04 -5.57 -7.16
N ILE A 97 8.95 -4.94 -7.58
CA ILE A 97 7.59 -5.23 -7.14
C ILE A 97 6.96 -6.13 -8.20
N TYR A 98 6.38 -7.25 -7.77
CA TYR A 98 5.63 -8.18 -8.60
C TYR A 98 4.20 -8.27 -8.10
N GLY A 99 3.25 -8.54 -8.98
CA GLY A 99 1.88 -8.79 -8.55
C GLY A 99 0.82 -8.35 -9.53
N TYR A 100 -0.32 -7.91 -9.01
CA TYR A 100 -1.43 -7.53 -9.87
C TYR A 100 -2.38 -6.55 -9.19
N MET A 101 -3.06 -5.75 -10.02
CA MET A 101 -4.20 -4.93 -9.64
C MET A 101 -5.43 -5.36 -10.45
N VAL A 102 -6.56 -5.53 -9.80
CA VAL A 102 -7.83 -5.90 -10.45
C VAL A 102 -8.76 -4.71 -10.52
N ALA A 103 -9.29 -4.43 -11.71
CA ALA A 103 -10.30 -3.39 -11.88
C ALA A 103 -11.71 -3.91 -11.63
N GLY A 104 -12.53 -3.07 -10.97
CA GLY A 104 -13.92 -3.37 -10.64
C GLY A 104 -14.95 -3.01 -11.72
N ALA A 105 -14.54 -2.50 -12.89
CA ALA A 105 -15.46 -2.14 -13.95
C ALA A 105 -15.92 -3.35 -14.76
N ALA A 106 -16.99 -3.18 -15.58
CA ALA A 106 -17.64 -4.24 -16.34
C ALA A 106 -16.74 -5.05 -17.29
N ASN A 107 -15.53 -4.57 -17.56
CA ASN A 107 -14.46 -5.27 -18.27
C ASN A 107 -13.26 -5.38 -17.34
N SER A 108 -13.38 -6.14 -16.28
CA SER A 108 -12.29 -6.33 -15.32
C SER A 108 -11.00 -6.70 -16.04
N THR A 109 -10.06 -5.78 -16.05
CA THR A 109 -8.70 -6.02 -16.50
C THR A 109 -7.83 -6.31 -15.27
N VAL A 110 -6.88 -7.19 -15.43
CA VAL A 110 -5.81 -7.41 -14.46
C VAL A 110 -4.61 -6.69 -15.02
N ASP A 111 -4.08 -5.74 -14.27
CA ASP A 111 -2.83 -5.11 -14.63
C ASP A 111 -1.70 -5.88 -13.95
N ASP A 112 -0.80 -6.41 -14.77
CA ASP A 112 0.33 -7.23 -14.31
C ASP A 112 1.48 -6.30 -13.91
N VAL A 113 1.92 -6.44 -12.67
CA VAL A 113 3.07 -5.72 -12.13
C VAL A 113 4.25 -6.68 -12.17
N ASP A 114 5.10 -6.53 -13.17
CA ASP A 114 6.25 -7.41 -13.40
C ASP A 114 7.57 -6.65 -13.35
N GLY A 115 8.22 -6.70 -12.21
CA GLY A 115 9.58 -6.18 -12.05
C GLY A 115 9.69 -4.65 -12.03
N LEU A 116 8.91 -3.99 -11.20
CA LEU A 116 8.84 -2.54 -11.13
C LEU A 116 9.41 -2.01 -9.82
N SER A 117 10.21 -0.97 -9.89
CA SER A 117 10.70 -0.30 -8.68
C SER A 117 9.73 0.75 -8.11
N LYS A 118 8.75 1.18 -8.91
CA LYS A 118 7.76 2.17 -8.50
C LYS A 118 6.39 1.86 -9.11
N ILE A 119 5.34 2.05 -8.33
CA ILE A 119 3.95 2.01 -8.76
C ILE A 119 3.35 3.38 -8.45
N THR A 120 2.64 3.95 -9.41
CA THR A 120 1.88 5.18 -9.22
C THR A 120 0.41 4.93 -9.52
N ILE A 121 -0.45 5.34 -8.62
CA ILE A 121 -1.90 5.44 -8.83
C ILE A 121 -2.16 6.88 -9.24
N ASP A 122 -2.45 7.07 -10.52
CA ASP A 122 -2.65 8.39 -11.13
C ASP A 122 -4.02 8.96 -10.74
N GLY A 123 -4.03 10.09 -10.08
CA GLY A 123 -5.24 10.83 -9.69
C GLY A 123 -5.91 11.54 -10.87
N SER A 124 -5.16 11.87 -11.93
CA SER A 124 -5.63 12.73 -13.03
C SER A 124 -6.76 12.13 -13.87
N VAL A 125 -7.03 10.85 -13.74
CA VAL A 125 -7.87 10.12 -14.69
C VAL A 125 -9.18 9.62 -14.12
N SER A 126 -9.35 9.58 -12.81
CA SER A 126 -10.61 9.10 -12.25
C SER A 126 -10.85 9.57 -10.82
N GLN A 127 -11.92 10.30 -10.67
CA GLN A 127 -12.43 10.74 -9.37
C GLN A 127 -13.08 9.63 -8.54
N ALA A 128 -13.15 8.39 -9.03
CA ALA A 128 -13.84 7.30 -8.36
C ALA A 128 -12.86 6.27 -7.73
N THR A 129 -11.84 6.76 -7.06
CA THR A 129 -10.79 5.92 -6.43
C THR A 129 -11.13 5.47 -5.01
N LYS A 130 -12.16 6.06 -4.39
CA LYS A 130 -12.62 5.65 -3.05
C LYS A 130 -12.93 4.16 -2.99
N GLY A 131 -12.32 3.48 -2.03
CA GLY A 131 -12.44 2.03 -1.88
C GLY A 131 -11.36 1.24 -2.62
N LEU A 132 -10.41 1.90 -3.28
CA LEU A 132 -9.17 1.25 -3.71
C LEU A 132 -8.52 0.58 -2.51
N ARG A 133 -8.03 -0.63 -2.73
CA ARG A 133 -7.27 -1.39 -1.74
C ARG A 133 -6.04 -1.99 -2.37
N MET A 134 -4.95 -1.91 -1.67
CA MET A 134 -3.67 -2.46 -2.10
C MET A 134 -2.95 -3.05 -0.89
N SER A 135 -2.36 -4.22 -1.07
CA SER A 135 -1.54 -4.90 -0.08
C SER A 135 -0.19 -5.23 -0.69
N VAL A 136 0.87 -4.98 0.04
CA VAL A 136 2.23 -5.37 -0.34
C VAL A 136 2.85 -6.21 0.78
N VAL A 137 3.57 -7.27 0.39
CA VAL A 137 4.30 -8.13 1.32
C VAL A 137 5.67 -8.47 0.76
N SER A 138 6.68 -8.49 1.62
CA SER A 138 8.04 -8.88 1.25
C SER A 138 8.31 -10.35 1.54
N ASP A 139 8.96 -11.03 0.60
CA ASP A 139 9.52 -12.39 0.81
C ASP A 139 11.00 -12.35 1.26
N GLY A 140 11.60 -11.15 1.34
CA GLY A 140 13.00 -10.90 1.66
C GLY A 140 13.89 -10.79 0.43
N THR A 141 13.32 -10.90 -0.78
CA THR A 141 14.02 -10.75 -2.07
C THR A 141 13.28 -9.76 -2.97
N SER A 142 11.97 -9.78 -2.93
CA SER A 142 11.06 -8.96 -3.73
C SER A 142 9.86 -8.52 -2.91
N TRP A 143 9.15 -7.53 -3.42
CA TRP A 143 7.84 -7.12 -2.91
C TRP A 143 6.73 -7.71 -3.77
N HIS A 144 5.70 -8.24 -3.13
CA HIS A 144 4.54 -8.82 -3.81
C HIS A 144 3.31 -7.96 -3.54
N LEU A 145 2.69 -7.50 -4.61
CA LEU A 145 1.54 -6.61 -4.59
C LEU A 145 0.27 -7.36 -4.99
N SER A 146 -0.81 -7.07 -4.30
CA SER A 146 -2.15 -7.40 -4.74
C SER A 146 -3.09 -6.24 -4.45
N GLY A 147 -4.02 -5.96 -5.37
CA GLY A 147 -4.90 -4.83 -5.15
C GLY A 147 -6.17 -4.88 -5.97
N TYR A 148 -7.08 -3.99 -5.59
CA TYR A 148 -8.37 -3.77 -6.24
C TYR A 148 -8.61 -2.28 -6.43
N VAL A 149 -8.98 -1.90 -7.64
CA VAL A 149 -9.37 -0.55 -8.02
C VAL A 149 -10.86 -0.56 -8.40
N PRO A 150 -11.72 0.29 -7.80
CA PRO A 150 -13.16 0.27 -8.08
C PRO A 150 -13.55 0.73 -9.48
N VAL A 151 -12.63 1.29 -10.25
CA VAL A 151 -12.84 1.82 -11.61
C VAL A 151 -12.05 1.02 -12.66
N ALA A 152 -12.24 1.31 -13.95
CA ALA A 152 -11.51 0.64 -15.02
C ALA A 152 -10.01 0.93 -14.94
N ILE A 153 -9.17 -0.11 -14.93
CA ILE A 153 -7.73 0.02 -15.10
C ILE A 153 -7.43 0.51 -16.54
N GLY A 154 -6.35 1.18 -16.70
CA GLY A 154 -5.95 1.83 -17.96
C GLY A 154 -6.02 3.34 -17.86
N THR A 155 -6.61 3.79 -16.79
CA THR A 155 -6.73 5.19 -16.43
C THR A 155 -6.16 5.50 -15.04
N VAL A 156 -5.75 4.53 -14.24
CA VAL A 156 -5.44 4.75 -12.82
C VAL A 156 -4.04 4.26 -12.41
N VAL A 157 -3.44 3.35 -13.14
CA VAL A 157 -2.13 2.82 -12.76
C VAL A 157 -1.12 3.14 -13.83
N VAL A 158 -0.22 4.04 -13.53
CA VAL A 158 1.01 4.26 -14.29
C VAL A 158 2.13 3.50 -13.61
N VAL A 159 2.75 2.66 -14.36
CA VAL A 159 3.77 1.77 -13.89
C VAL A 159 5.10 2.24 -14.45
N GLU A 160 6.01 2.66 -13.60
CA GLU A 160 7.33 3.12 -14.02
C GLU A 160 8.38 2.08 -13.63
N SER A 161 9.08 1.56 -14.65
CA SER A 161 10.31 0.81 -14.40
C SER A 161 11.41 1.77 -13.92
N ALA A 162 12.27 1.33 -13.01
CA ALA A 162 13.49 2.06 -12.71
C ALA A 162 14.28 2.30 -14.01
N SER A 163 14.65 3.53 -14.22
CA SER A 163 15.74 3.82 -15.17
C SER A 163 16.99 3.14 -14.64
N ALA A 164 17.51 2.20 -15.38
CA ALA A 164 18.78 1.57 -15.11
C ALA A 164 19.92 2.58 -15.04
#